data_3c3ea2e03bb7ad81c268b5ae26e279c8
#
_entry.id   3c3ea2e03bb7ad81c268b5ae26e279c8
#
_cell.length_a   1.000
_cell.length_b   1.000
_cell.length_c   1.000
_cell.angle_alpha   90.00
_cell.angle_beta   90.00
_cell.angle_gamma   90.00
#
_symmetry.space_group_name_H-M   'P 1'
#
loop_
_entity.id
_entity.type
_entity.pdbx_description
1 polymer ?
#
loop_
_entity_poly.entity_id
_entity_poly.type
_entity_poly.pdbx_seq_one_letter_code
_entity_poly.pdbx_strand_id
1 'polypeptide(L)'
;MNYGKILSTLFMILFLARCSYSDNTHDILDGKRWYAIHILRVYNSEDVDTLIRLVPQLAELGLNVIILELDFNFKYESHPELILQNDPITKEKASLLVKICKENGIKVIPMFQCLGHQSWAKETYPLLTQYPEFDLTPGAYPNNDSIYCREWDPLNPKVNQIVFKLLDELIDAFDADAFHVGMDEVFLLGDENSPTTRGKDPAKLFAKAVNDLYHHLVKKRRVEMLMWSDRFIDGEKYDFGEWQSSLNGIAPAIDMVPRDIIMCPWHYEDRKSYPSIPMFLAKGFRVLPASFEDTSAVKSLIEYRYDFAENEKMLGHLFTTWSVHAIDSLLSFNAIKVGMKTIHRLESKIK
;
A
#
# COMPACT_ATOMS: atom_id res chain seq x y z
N MET A 1 76.70 31.64 8.24
CA MET A 1 75.47 31.91 8.95
C MET A 1 74.31 31.45 8.10
N ASN A 2 73.80 30.25 8.33
CA ASN A 2 72.72 29.63 7.56
C ASN A 2 71.48 29.52 8.42
N TYR A 3 70.42 30.16 7.99
CA TYR A 3 69.09 30.02 8.61
C TYR A 3 68.33 28.91 7.89
N GLY A 4 68.16 27.75 8.54
CA GLY A 4 67.31 26.66 8.08
C GLY A 4 65.83 27.00 8.34
N LYS A 5 65.03 26.91 7.29
CA LYS A 5 63.56 27.00 7.38
C LYS A 5 63.02 25.64 7.78
N ILE A 6 62.38 25.56 8.95
CA ILE A 6 61.58 24.39 9.36
C ILE A 6 60.17 24.57 8.77
N LEU A 7 59.81 23.71 7.81
CA LEU A 7 58.44 23.61 7.31
C LEU A 7 57.68 22.65 8.22
N SER A 8 56.77 23.18 9.00
CA SER A 8 55.85 22.38 9.81
C SER A 8 54.64 21.98 8.95
N THR A 9 54.62 20.71 8.53
CA THR A 9 53.48 20.15 7.80
C THR A 9 52.41 19.72 8.83
N LEU A 10 51.33 20.47 8.90
CA LEU A 10 50.16 20.15 9.72
C LEU A 10 49.34 19.08 8.95
N PHE A 11 49.36 17.83 9.39
CA PHE A 11 48.51 16.78 8.91
C PHE A 11 47.14 16.95 9.57
N MET A 12 46.18 17.46 8.81
CA MET A 12 44.80 17.54 9.21
C MET A 12 44.14 16.17 8.97
N ILE A 13 44.05 15.36 10.03
CA ILE A 13 43.31 14.08 10.01
C ILE A 13 41.83 14.41 10.05
N LEU A 14 41.15 14.36 8.89
CA LEU A 14 39.70 14.34 8.83
C LEU A 14 39.22 12.99 9.34
N PHE A 15 38.73 12.96 10.57
CA PHE A 15 37.87 11.89 11.07
C PHE A 15 36.52 11.97 10.34
N LEU A 16 36.39 11.26 9.23
CA LEU A 16 35.09 10.90 8.69
C LEU A 16 34.44 9.92 9.70
N ALA A 17 33.64 10.46 10.62
CA ALA A 17 32.71 9.64 11.37
C ALA A 17 31.74 9.02 10.35
N ARG A 18 32.07 7.81 9.88
CA ARG A 18 31.05 6.94 9.31
C ARG A 18 30.08 6.65 10.45
N CYS A 19 28.94 7.35 10.42
CA CYS A 19 27.75 6.85 11.10
C CYS A 19 27.49 5.46 10.51
N SER A 20 27.95 4.42 11.17
CA SER A 20 27.49 3.07 10.93
C SER A 20 26.02 3.07 11.34
N TYR A 21 25.17 3.28 10.35
CA TYR A 21 23.74 2.99 10.43
C TYR A 21 23.66 1.49 10.75
N SER A 22 23.17 1.18 11.93
CA SER A 22 22.91 -0.19 12.35
C SER A 22 21.79 -0.71 11.44
N ASP A 23 22.18 -1.44 10.38
CA ASP A 23 21.31 -2.29 9.57
C ASP A 23 20.83 -3.47 10.44
N ASN A 24 19.91 -3.22 11.35
CA ASN A 24 19.26 -4.23 12.18
C ASN A 24 17.82 -4.51 11.79
N THR A 25 17.45 -4.26 10.54
CA THR A 25 16.28 -4.89 9.93
C THR A 25 16.80 -5.92 8.92
N HIS A 26 17.03 -7.15 9.36
CA HIS A 26 17.12 -8.27 8.43
C HIS A 26 15.79 -8.32 7.68
N ASP A 27 15.78 -7.85 6.42
CA ASP A 27 14.64 -8.04 5.54
C ASP A 27 14.38 -9.55 5.46
N ILE A 28 13.24 -10.00 6.00
CA ILE A 28 12.87 -11.42 6.03
C ILE A 28 12.91 -12.01 4.62
N LEU A 29 12.75 -11.16 3.61
CA LEU A 29 12.66 -11.58 2.21
C LEU A 29 14.00 -11.59 1.48
N ASP A 30 15.00 -10.84 1.92
CA ASP A 30 16.39 -10.81 1.41
C ASP A 30 16.51 -11.12 -0.10
N GLY A 31 15.95 -10.25 -0.93
CA GLY A 31 15.96 -10.40 -2.39
C GLY A 31 15.01 -11.46 -2.97
N LYS A 32 14.19 -12.12 -2.15
CA LYS A 32 13.16 -13.06 -2.63
C LYS A 32 12.01 -12.31 -3.29
N ARG A 33 11.35 -12.98 -4.22
CA ARG A 33 10.10 -12.50 -4.81
C ARG A 33 9.00 -12.42 -3.75
N TRP A 34 8.16 -11.41 -3.86
CA TRP A 34 7.00 -11.22 -2.99
C TRP A 34 5.80 -12.00 -3.53
N TYR A 35 5.37 -13.01 -2.79
CA TYR A 35 4.11 -13.69 -3.02
C TYR A 35 3.17 -13.27 -1.91
N ALA A 36 2.39 -12.23 -2.21
CA ALA A 36 1.65 -11.47 -1.23
C ALA A 36 0.15 -11.82 -1.24
N ILE A 37 -0.47 -11.71 -0.08
CA ILE A 37 -1.92 -11.70 0.08
C ILE A 37 -2.35 -10.40 0.75
N HIS A 38 -3.35 -9.73 0.20
CA HIS A 38 -4.04 -8.61 0.84
C HIS A 38 -5.26 -9.16 1.58
N ILE A 39 -5.39 -8.82 2.86
CA ILE A 39 -6.47 -9.27 3.73
C ILE A 39 -7.23 -8.05 4.23
N LEU A 40 -8.51 -7.93 3.84
CA LEU A 40 -9.39 -6.81 4.17
C LEU A 40 -10.15 -7.02 5.50
N ARG A 41 -10.56 -8.24 5.83
CA ARG A 41 -11.59 -8.49 6.83
C ARG A 41 -11.04 -8.97 8.17
N VAL A 42 -10.10 -8.20 8.73
CA VAL A 42 -9.62 -8.39 10.10
C VAL A 42 -10.15 -7.23 10.93
N TYR A 43 -11.27 -7.44 11.60
CA TYR A 43 -12.01 -6.37 12.27
C TYR A 43 -11.72 -6.28 13.77
N ASN A 44 -11.32 -7.38 14.40
CA ASN A 44 -11.20 -7.49 15.85
C ASN A 44 -10.08 -8.45 16.28
N SER A 45 -9.90 -8.57 17.59
CA SER A 45 -8.86 -9.42 18.16
C SER A 45 -9.07 -10.92 17.86
N GLU A 46 -10.30 -11.39 17.70
CA GLU A 46 -10.60 -12.80 17.39
C GLU A 46 -10.22 -13.14 15.95
N ASP A 47 -10.44 -12.21 15.01
CA ASP A 47 -10.01 -12.38 13.62
C ASP A 47 -8.48 -12.48 13.54
N VAL A 48 -7.75 -11.70 14.34
CA VAL A 48 -6.28 -11.81 14.45
C VAL A 48 -5.87 -13.17 14.98
N ASP A 49 -6.53 -13.70 16.01
CA ASP A 49 -6.25 -15.04 16.54
C ASP A 49 -6.52 -16.14 15.50
N THR A 50 -7.55 -15.95 14.69
CA THR A 50 -7.86 -16.84 13.56
C THR A 50 -6.75 -16.77 12.50
N LEU A 51 -6.34 -15.57 12.11
CA LEU A 51 -5.24 -15.39 11.15
C LEU A 51 -3.93 -16.02 11.64
N ILE A 52 -3.58 -15.83 12.93
CA ILE A 52 -2.40 -16.44 13.56
C ILE A 52 -2.39 -17.97 13.37
N ARG A 53 -3.55 -18.64 13.52
CA ARG A 53 -3.65 -20.09 13.31
C ARG A 53 -3.43 -20.51 11.87
N LEU A 54 -3.72 -19.61 10.90
CA LEU A 54 -3.58 -19.89 9.46
C LEU A 54 -2.18 -19.58 8.91
N VAL A 55 -1.38 -18.77 9.61
CA VAL A 55 -0.05 -18.34 9.15
C VAL A 55 0.83 -19.50 8.68
N PRO A 56 0.98 -20.63 9.41
CA PRO A 56 1.82 -21.73 8.93
C PRO A 56 1.34 -22.30 7.58
N GLN A 57 0.02 -22.45 7.40
CA GLN A 57 -0.55 -22.98 6.15
C GLN A 57 -0.44 -21.98 4.99
N LEU A 58 -0.52 -20.68 5.26
CA LEU A 58 -0.26 -19.64 4.25
C LEU A 58 1.20 -19.67 3.79
N ALA A 59 2.14 -19.89 4.72
CA ALA A 59 3.55 -20.09 4.39
C ALA A 59 3.79 -21.37 3.57
N GLU A 60 3.12 -22.49 3.93
CA GLU A 60 3.19 -23.74 3.17
C GLU A 60 2.66 -23.61 1.74
N LEU A 61 1.68 -22.73 1.49
CA LEU A 61 1.22 -22.37 0.14
C LEU A 61 2.28 -21.57 -0.64
N GLY A 62 3.34 -21.10 0.01
CA GLY A 62 4.41 -20.31 -0.59
C GLY A 62 4.21 -18.78 -0.48
N LEU A 63 3.20 -18.33 0.26
CA LEU A 63 3.02 -16.91 0.56
C LEU A 63 4.09 -16.44 1.56
N ASN A 64 4.65 -15.25 1.33
CA ASN A 64 5.69 -14.68 2.17
C ASN A 64 5.46 -13.21 2.54
N VAL A 65 4.33 -12.63 2.11
CA VAL A 65 3.91 -11.28 2.48
C VAL A 65 2.41 -11.28 2.79
N ILE A 66 2.02 -10.63 3.88
CA ILE A 66 0.64 -10.29 4.21
C ILE A 66 0.54 -8.77 4.21
N ILE A 67 -0.33 -8.20 3.36
CA ILE A 67 -0.77 -6.82 3.46
C ILE A 67 -2.09 -6.83 4.21
N LEU A 68 -2.12 -6.23 5.40
CA LEU A 68 -3.27 -6.28 6.31
C LEU A 68 -3.94 -4.92 6.38
N GLU A 69 -5.15 -4.82 5.84
CA GLU A 69 -5.95 -3.61 5.88
C GLU A 69 -6.65 -3.47 7.23
N LEU A 70 -6.35 -2.41 7.94
CA LEU A 70 -6.74 -2.22 9.34
C LEU A 70 -7.73 -1.07 9.51
N ASP A 71 -7.53 0.02 8.79
CA ASP A 71 -8.34 1.23 8.85
C ASP A 71 -8.70 1.62 10.30
N PHE A 72 -9.98 1.74 10.61
CA PHE A 72 -10.48 2.12 11.93
C PHE A 72 -10.74 0.94 12.87
N ASN A 73 -10.24 -0.25 12.54
CA ASN A 73 -10.40 -1.47 13.36
C ASN A 73 -9.28 -1.66 14.42
N PHE A 74 -8.28 -0.78 14.42
CA PHE A 74 -7.19 -0.79 15.40
C PHE A 74 -7.53 0.08 16.62
N LYS A 75 -7.00 -0.28 17.79
CA LYS A 75 -7.16 0.46 19.04
C LYS A 75 -6.22 1.64 19.09
N TYR A 76 -6.60 2.73 18.43
CA TYR A 76 -5.82 3.97 18.43
C TYR A 76 -5.85 4.66 19.80
N GLU A 77 -4.67 5.02 20.30
CA GLU A 77 -4.51 5.81 21.54
C GLU A 77 -4.65 7.31 21.27
N SER A 78 -4.14 7.79 20.13
CA SER A 78 -4.16 9.21 19.78
C SER A 78 -5.56 9.73 19.42
N HIS A 79 -6.40 8.87 18.84
CA HIS A 79 -7.75 9.22 18.37
C HIS A 79 -8.75 8.09 18.64
N PRO A 80 -9.10 7.82 19.92
CA PRO A 80 -9.99 6.72 20.27
C PRO A 80 -11.43 6.90 19.74
N GLU A 81 -11.83 8.14 19.40
CA GLU A 81 -13.10 8.45 18.76
C GLU A 81 -13.24 7.94 17.34
N LEU A 82 -12.13 7.53 16.71
CA LEU A 82 -12.10 6.97 15.36
C LEU A 82 -12.16 5.44 15.32
N ILE A 83 -12.22 4.78 16.48
CA ILE A 83 -12.30 3.32 16.55
C ILE A 83 -13.70 2.85 16.14
N LEU A 84 -13.77 1.97 15.14
CA LEU A 84 -15.04 1.46 14.61
C LEU A 84 -15.60 0.30 15.43
N GLN A 85 -14.74 -0.56 16.00
CA GLN A 85 -15.14 -1.79 16.65
C GLN A 85 -15.18 -1.69 18.18
N ASN A 86 -16.06 -2.45 18.83
CA ASN A 86 -16.10 -2.55 20.29
C ASN A 86 -14.91 -3.36 20.87
N ASP A 87 -14.40 -4.31 20.10
CA ASP A 87 -13.19 -5.10 20.43
C ASP A 87 -12.12 -4.90 19.34
N PRO A 88 -11.49 -3.71 19.29
CA PRO A 88 -10.51 -3.39 18.25
C PRO A 88 -9.23 -4.19 18.41
N ILE A 89 -8.48 -4.29 17.32
CA ILE A 89 -7.16 -4.93 17.30
C ILE A 89 -6.21 -4.13 18.19
N THR A 90 -5.63 -4.78 19.19
CA THR A 90 -4.67 -4.13 20.10
C THR A 90 -3.24 -4.23 19.60
N LYS A 91 -2.37 -3.37 20.14
CA LYS A 91 -0.92 -3.41 19.86
C LYS A 91 -0.31 -4.76 20.20
N GLU A 92 -0.73 -5.38 21.30
CA GLU A 92 -0.25 -6.69 21.73
C GLU A 92 -0.63 -7.78 20.72
N LYS A 93 -1.86 -7.74 20.20
CA LYS A 93 -2.34 -8.67 19.16
C LYS A 93 -1.58 -8.48 17.84
N ALA A 94 -1.36 -7.23 17.43
CA ALA A 94 -0.56 -6.91 16.26
C ALA A 94 0.87 -7.44 16.40
N SER A 95 1.53 -7.18 17.53
CA SER A 95 2.89 -7.66 17.81
C SER A 95 2.98 -9.18 17.84
N LEU A 96 1.97 -9.87 18.39
CA LEU A 96 1.91 -11.33 18.39
C LEU A 96 1.78 -11.88 16.94
N LEU A 97 0.91 -11.30 16.12
CA LEU A 97 0.78 -11.68 14.71
C LEU A 97 2.10 -11.51 13.97
N VAL A 98 2.76 -10.36 14.11
CA VAL A 98 4.07 -10.09 13.49
C VAL A 98 5.10 -11.13 13.90
N LYS A 99 5.18 -11.45 15.19
CA LYS A 99 6.10 -12.48 15.69
C LYS A 99 5.86 -13.85 15.02
N ILE A 100 4.61 -14.31 14.99
CA ILE A 100 4.27 -15.62 14.40
C ILE A 100 4.51 -15.62 12.87
N CYS A 101 4.17 -14.51 12.18
CA CYS A 101 4.48 -14.37 10.76
C CYS A 101 5.99 -14.45 10.50
N LYS A 102 6.80 -13.73 11.27
CA LYS A 102 8.26 -13.74 11.17
C LYS A 102 8.85 -15.14 11.38
N GLU A 103 8.36 -15.89 12.37
CA GLU A 103 8.76 -17.27 12.63
C GLU A 103 8.44 -18.22 11.46
N ASN A 104 7.46 -17.86 10.62
CA ASN A 104 7.07 -18.61 9.42
C ASN A 104 7.59 -17.98 8.10
N GLY A 105 8.50 -17.01 8.16
CA GLY A 105 9.09 -16.37 6.98
C GLY A 105 8.13 -15.46 6.22
N ILE A 106 7.09 -14.94 6.88
CA ILE A 106 6.10 -14.03 6.32
C ILE A 106 6.33 -12.60 6.85
N LYS A 107 6.46 -11.64 5.94
CA LYS A 107 6.47 -10.22 6.22
C LYS A 107 5.04 -9.69 6.37
N VAL A 108 4.77 -8.88 7.38
CA VAL A 108 3.48 -8.20 7.55
C VAL A 108 3.63 -6.73 7.20
N ILE A 109 2.76 -6.24 6.33
CA ILE A 109 2.69 -4.84 5.91
C ILE A 109 1.32 -4.30 6.33
N PRO A 110 1.23 -3.40 7.31
CA PRO A 110 -0.03 -2.76 7.65
C PRO A 110 -0.50 -1.84 6.52
N MET A 111 -1.82 -1.74 6.36
CA MET A 111 -2.46 -0.89 5.39
C MET A 111 -3.53 -0.03 6.05
N PHE A 112 -3.64 1.20 5.58
CA PHE A 112 -4.70 2.14 5.90
C PHE A 112 -5.15 2.85 4.63
N GLN A 113 -6.46 2.88 4.38
CA GLN A 113 -7.05 3.57 3.23
C GLN A 113 -6.94 5.09 3.39
N CYS A 114 -6.04 5.68 2.60
CA CYS A 114 -5.78 7.10 2.58
C CYS A 114 -6.52 7.79 1.43
N LEU A 115 -6.95 9.01 1.64
CA LEU A 115 -7.64 9.91 0.71
C LEU A 115 -9.02 9.41 0.31
N GLY A 116 -9.12 8.36 -0.50
CA GLY A 116 -10.36 7.70 -0.89
C GLY A 116 -10.89 6.71 0.16
N HIS A 117 -11.97 6.04 -0.19
CA HIS A 117 -12.60 5.01 0.67
C HIS A 117 -12.89 5.46 2.10
N GLN A 118 -13.26 6.72 2.31
CA GLN A 118 -13.74 7.21 3.60
C GLN A 118 -15.24 6.94 3.81
N SER A 119 -15.84 6.17 2.91
CA SER A 119 -17.17 5.57 2.99
C SER A 119 -17.26 4.33 2.11
N TRP A 120 -18.24 3.51 2.37
CA TRP A 120 -18.65 2.44 1.47
C TRP A 120 -20.18 2.50 1.29
N ALA A 121 -20.64 2.71 0.07
CA ALA A 121 -22.06 2.94 -0.24
C ALA A 121 -22.67 4.02 0.67
N LYS A 122 -23.63 3.67 1.53
CA LYS A 122 -24.33 4.60 2.44
C LYS A 122 -23.64 4.79 3.79
N GLU A 123 -22.58 4.05 4.06
CA GLU A 123 -21.86 4.08 5.33
C GLU A 123 -20.65 5.00 5.22
N THR A 124 -20.63 6.09 5.98
CA THR A 124 -19.48 6.99 6.12
C THR A 124 -18.64 6.55 7.30
N TYR A 125 -17.32 6.43 7.10
CA TYR A 125 -16.40 5.95 8.11
C TYR A 125 -16.02 7.01 9.15
N PRO A 126 -15.43 6.61 10.28
CA PRO A 126 -15.24 7.47 11.46
C PRO A 126 -14.56 8.80 11.17
N LEU A 127 -13.55 8.86 10.30
CA LEU A 127 -12.85 10.11 10.05
C LEU A 127 -13.80 11.23 9.57
N LEU A 128 -14.63 10.97 8.58
CA LEU A 128 -15.54 11.97 8.03
C LEU A 128 -16.85 12.09 8.87
N THR A 129 -17.15 11.11 9.72
CA THR A 129 -18.28 11.19 10.65
C THR A 129 -17.93 12.08 11.84
N GLN A 130 -16.71 11.96 12.40
CA GLN A 130 -16.23 12.76 13.54
C GLN A 130 -15.77 14.15 13.12
N TYR A 131 -15.19 14.27 11.91
CA TYR A 131 -14.66 15.51 11.36
C TYR A 131 -15.26 15.81 9.98
N PRO A 132 -16.57 16.16 9.90
CA PRO A 132 -17.27 16.38 8.63
C PRO A 132 -16.66 17.53 7.79
N GLU A 133 -15.91 18.44 8.41
CA GLU A 133 -15.15 19.49 7.73
C GLU A 133 -13.95 18.97 6.92
N PHE A 134 -13.64 17.67 7.02
CA PHE A 134 -12.62 17.01 6.21
C PHE A 134 -13.19 16.41 4.92
N ASP A 135 -14.50 16.29 4.80
CA ASP A 135 -15.14 15.77 3.59
C ASP A 135 -14.84 16.70 2.41
N LEU A 136 -14.32 16.13 1.33
CA LEU A 136 -14.00 16.86 0.11
C LEU A 136 -15.23 17.50 -0.53
N THR A 137 -16.39 16.84 -0.43
CA THR A 137 -17.66 17.25 -1.04
C THR A 137 -18.80 17.25 -0.02
N PRO A 138 -18.73 18.10 1.04
CA PRO A 138 -19.66 18.07 2.16
C PRO A 138 -21.10 18.30 1.71
N GLY A 139 -21.99 17.38 2.05
CA GLY A 139 -23.43 17.46 1.75
C GLY A 139 -23.83 17.23 0.29
N ALA A 140 -22.87 17.03 -0.61
CA ALA A 140 -23.17 16.88 -2.04
C ALA A 140 -23.80 15.52 -2.38
N TYR A 141 -23.42 14.47 -1.67
CA TYR A 141 -23.84 13.09 -1.94
C TYR A 141 -24.40 12.43 -0.67
N PRO A 142 -25.50 12.93 -0.12
CA PRO A 142 -25.97 12.55 1.23
C PRO A 142 -26.33 11.07 1.37
N ASN A 143 -26.76 10.42 0.27
CA ASN A 143 -27.20 9.03 0.26
C ASN A 143 -26.14 8.06 -0.29
N ASN A 144 -25.05 8.57 -0.88
CA ASN A 144 -24.02 7.80 -1.57
C ASN A 144 -24.55 6.79 -2.62
N ASP A 145 -25.70 7.08 -3.23
CA ASP A 145 -26.34 6.14 -4.18
C ASP A 145 -25.57 6.05 -5.52
N SER A 146 -24.86 7.14 -5.89
CA SER A 146 -24.04 7.24 -7.11
C SER A 146 -22.54 7.22 -6.83
N ILE A 147 -22.11 7.49 -5.58
CA ILE A 147 -20.73 7.50 -5.15
C ILE A 147 -20.63 6.63 -3.90
N TYR A 148 -19.92 5.54 -3.97
CA TYR A 148 -19.72 4.64 -2.85
C TYR A 148 -18.44 4.93 -2.04
N CYS A 149 -17.49 5.73 -2.58
CA CYS A 149 -16.26 6.16 -1.94
C CYS A 149 -16.27 7.67 -1.71
N ARG A 150 -16.17 8.11 -0.46
CA ARG A 150 -15.89 9.51 -0.13
C ARG A 150 -14.39 9.72 -0.01
N GLU A 151 -14.00 10.97 -0.18
CA GLU A 151 -12.61 11.40 -0.11
C GLU A 151 -12.45 12.50 0.94
N TRP A 152 -11.34 12.54 1.62
CA TRP A 152 -11.01 13.71 2.42
C TRP A 152 -10.40 14.82 1.56
N ASP A 153 -10.47 16.06 2.05
CA ASP A 153 -9.87 17.22 1.40
C ASP A 153 -8.34 17.21 1.56
N PRO A 154 -7.56 16.98 0.48
CA PRO A 154 -6.09 16.94 0.54
C PRO A 154 -5.47 18.33 0.78
N LEU A 155 -6.26 19.41 0.69
CA LEU A 155 -5.81 20.77 0.98
C LEU A 155 -6.02 21.18 2.44
N ASN A 156 -6.78 20.39 3.21
CA ASN A 156 -6.97 20.65 4.64
C ASN A 156 -5.80 20.02 5.45
N PRO A 157 -4.89 20.86 6.00
CA PRO A 157 -3.71 20.33 6.71
C PRO A 157 -4.03 19.60 8.02
N LYS A 158 -5.23 19.81 8.58
CA LYS A 158 -5.65 19.14 9.82
C LYS A 158 -5.89 17.64 9.61
N VAL A 159 -6.28 17.22 8.39
CA VAL A 159 -6.43 15.79 8.06
C VAL A 159 -5.12 15.06 8.30
N ASN A 160 -4.02 15.54 7.72
CA ASN A 160 -2.71 14.91 7.87
C ASN A 160 -2.22 14.90 9.33
N GLN A 161 -2.62 15.90 10.16
CA GLN A 161 -2.26 15.94 11.59
C GLN A 161 -2.88 14.78 12.38
N ILE A 162 -4.07 14.31 11.96
CA ILE A 162 -4.75 13.16 12.55
C ILE A 162 -4.24 11.87 11.90
N VAL A 163 -4.35 11.76 10.59
CA VAL A 163 -4.04 10.54 9.85
C VAL A 163 -2.60 10.07 10.11
N PHE A 164 -1.63 10.98 10.11
CA PHE A 164 -0.24 10.61 10.36
C PHE A 164 -0.01 9.98 11.75
N LYS A 165 -0.78 10.36 12.77
CA LYS A 165 -0.70 9.72 14.08
C LYS A 165 -1.25 8.29 14.03
N LEU A 166 -2.36 8.09 13.30
CA LEU A 166 -2.91 6.73 13.11
C LEU A 166 -1.90 5.83 12.39
N LEU A 167 -1.28 6.34 11.30
CA LEU A 167 -0.24 5.59 10.58
C LEU A 167 0.97 5.28 11.48
N ASP A 168 1.40 6.24 12.31
CA ASP A 168 2.51 6.06 13.25
C ASP A 168 2.21 4.96 14.27
N GLU A 169 0.99 4.91 14.82
CA GLU A 169 0.60 3.85 15.76
C GLU A 169 0.59 2.47 15.10
N LEU A 170 0.12 2.38 13.84
CA LEU A 170 0.16 1.12 13.09
C LEU A 170 1.60 0.70 12.78
N ILE A 171 2.47 1.61 12.34
CA ILE A 171 3.89 1.32 12.11
C ILE A 171 4.55 0.77 13.37
N ASP A 172 4.32 1.43 14.52
CA ASP A 172 4.91 1.03 15.79
C ASP A 172 4.31 -0.29 16.34
N ALA A 173 3.03 -0.56 16.11
CA ALA A 173 2.38 -1.79 16.56
C ALA A 173 2.83 -3.02 15.77
N PHE A 174 3.08 -2.85 14.48
CA PHE A 174 3.49 -3.91 13.56
C PHE A 174 5.01 -4.00 13.36
N ASP A 175 5.82 -3.16 14.04
CA ASP A 175 7.27 -3.05 13.80
C ASP A 175 7.56 -3.01 12.28
N ALA A 176 6.79 -2.16 11.58
CA ALA A 176 6.70 -2.21 10.12
C ALA A 176 7.85 -1.47 9.46
N ASP A 177 8.47 -2.09 8.45
CA ASP A 177 9.45 -1.48 7.55
C ASP A 177 8.85 -1.08 6.19
N ALA A 178 7.56 -1.41 5.97
CA ALA A 178 6.78 -1.02 4.80
C ALA A 178 5.32 -0.74 5.20
N PHE A 179 4.64 0.13 4.47
CA PHE A 179 3.26 0.54 4.72
C PHE A 179 2.49 0.72 3.42
N HIS A 180 1.27 0.17 3.33
CA HIS A 180 0.40 0.36 2.18
C HIS A 180 -0.65 1.44 2.47
N VAL A 181 -0.71 2.47 1.63
CA VAL A 181 -1.56 3.66 1.86
C VAL A 181 -2.92 3.62 1.15
N GLY A 182 -3.27 2.51 0.50
CA GLY A 182 -4.50 2.46 -0.30
C GLY A 182 -4.43 3.39 -1.51
N MET A 183 -5.28 4.42 -1.54
CA MET A 183 -5.37 5.49 -2.54
C MET A 183 -5.94 5.06 -3.90
N ASP A 184 -6.63 3.95 -3.95
CA ASP A 184 -7.41 3.52 -5.10
C ASP A 184 -8.75 4.28 -5.19
N GLU A 185 -9.33 4.24 -6.40
CA GLU A 185 -10.69 4.67 -6.68
C GLU A 185 -11.02 6.09 -6.20
N VAL A 186 -10.07 7.02 -6.37
CA VAL A 186 -10.23 8.44 -6.10
C VAL A 186 -10.87 9.12 -7.30
N PHE A 187 -12.09 9.67 -7.14
CA PHE A 187 -12.91 10.18 -8.24
C PHE A 187 -13.24 11.67 -8.15
N LEU A 188 -13.23 12.26 -6.95
CA LEU A 188 -13.86 13.55 -6.66
C LEU A 188 -12.89 14.74 -6.61
N LEU A 189 -11.59 14.52 -6.83
CA LEU A 189 -10.62 15.61 -6.85
C LEU A 189 -10.93 16.60 -7.98
N GLY A 190 -11.15 17.87 -7.62
CA GLY A 190 -11.53 18.90 -8.58
C GLY A 190 -13.02 18.99 -8.88
N ASP A 191 -13.87 18.14 -8.26
CA ASP A 191 -15.32 18.11 -8.42
C ASP A 191 -15.96 19.48 -8.17
N GLU A 192 -17.05 19.78 -8.91
CA GLU A 192 -17.76 21.06 -8.81
C GLU A 192 -18.39 21.30 -7.44
N ASN A 193 -18.72 20.25 -6.71
CA ASN A 193 -19.29 20.31 -5.36
C ASN A 193 -18.22 20.48 -4.28
N SER A 194 -16.94 20.39 -4.60
CA SER A 194 -15.87 20.62 -3.62
C SER A 194 -15.69 22.11 -3.35
N PRO A 195 -15.85 22.60 -2.12
CA PRO A 195 -15.62 24.01 -1.81
C PRO A 195 -14.15 24.45 -1.94
N THR A 196 -13.21 23.51 -1.84
CA THR A 196 -11.79 23.78 -1.76
C THR A 196 -11.04 23.42 -3.05
N THR A 197 -11.47 22.37 -3.77
CA THR A 197 -10.73 21.83 -4.93
C THR A 197 -11.42 22.08 -6.25
N ARG A 198 -12.65 22.58 -6.28
CA ARG A 198 -13.41 22.85 -7.52
C ARG A 198 -12.59 23.57 -8.57
N GLY A 199 -12.53 22.98 -9.76
CA GLY A 199 -11.82 23.54 -10.92
C GLY A 199 -10.30 23.53 -10.82
N LYS A 200 -9.73 22.92 -9.77
CA LYS A 200 -8.29 22.70 -9.68
C LYS A 200 -7.90 21.42 -10.43
N ASP A 201 -6.64 21.35 -10.82
CA ASP A 201 -6.04 20.23 -11.54
C ASP A 201 -6.00 18.97 -10.63
N PRO A 202 -6.78 17.91 -10.94
CA PRO A 202 -6.86 16.72 -10.11
C PRO A 202 -5.54 15.97 -10.01
N ALA A 203 -4.68 16.01 -11.05
CA ALA A 203 -3.38 15.39 -11.02
C ALA A 203 -2.46 16.04 -9.97
N LYS A 204 -2.50 17.37 -9.86
CA LYS A 204 -1.70 18.09 -8.84
C LYS A 204 -2.23 17.85 -7.43
N LEU A 205 -3.55 17.75 -7.27
CA LEU A 205 -4.16 17.45 -5.96
C LEU A 205 -3.80 16.04 -5.50
N PHE A 206 -3.89 15.06 -6.38
CA PHE A 206 -3.51 13.67 -6.09
C PHE A 206 -2.01 13.55 -5.78
N ALA A 207 -1.17 14.13 -6.65
CA ALA A 207 0.28 14.15 -6.42
C ALA A 207 0.65 14.81 -5.09
N LYS A 208 -0.05 15.88 -4.68
CA LYS A 208 0.15 16.50 -3.36
C LYS A 208 -0.14 15.51 -2.24
N ALA A 209 -1.29 14.82 -2.28
CA ALA A 209 -1.67 13.85 -1.26
C ALA A 209 -0.62 12.71 -1.16
N VAL A 210 -0.22 12.15 -2.32
CA VAL A 210 0.83 11.11 -2.39
C VAL A 210 2.17 11.62 -1.80
N ASN A 211 2.58 12.83 -2.17
CA ASN A 211 3.85 13.39 -1.69
C ASN A 211 3.83 13.70 -0.19
N ASP A 212 2.70 14.10 0.38
CA ASP A 212 2.56 14.31 1.83
C ASP A 212 2.73 12.99 2.60
N LEU A 213 2.07 11.92 2.15
CA LEU A 213 2.21 10.56 2.70
C LEU A 213 3.65 10.05 2.55
N TYR A 214 4.22 10.18 1.35
CA TYR A 214 5.62 9.80 1.09
C TYR A 214 6.60 10.52 2.01
N HIS A 215 6.43 11.84 2.19
CA HIS A 215 7.30 12.59 3.09
C HIS A 215 7.20 12.08 4.53
N HIS A 216 5.98 11.78 5.00
CA HIS A 216 5.78 11.26 6.33
C HIS A 216 6.36 9.84 6.49
N LEU A 217 5.96 8.91 5.62
CA LEU A 217 6.33 7.50 5.73
C LEU A 217 7.81 7.28 5.39
N VAL A 218 8.25 7.72 4.20
CA VAL A 218 9.58 7.39 3.72
C VAL A 218 10.65 8.31 4.29
N LYS A 219 10.42 9.63 4.34
CA LYS A 219 11.46 10.57 4.78
C LYS A 219 11.55 10.68 6.31
N LYS A 220 10.42 10.66 7.03
CA LYS A 220 10.41 10.78 8.48
C LYS A 220 10.46 9.42 9.19
N ARG A 221 9.56 8.49 8.84
CA ARG A 221 9.43 7.19 9.50
C ARG A 221 10.40 6.12 8.97
N ARG A 222 10.99 6.32 7.79
CA ARG A 222 11.93 5.39 7.16
C ARG A 222 11.31 4.04 6.81
N VAL A 223 10.03 4.00 6.49
CA VAL A 223 9.32 2.83 5.99
C VAL A 223 9.09 2.94 4.49
N GLU A 224 9.08 1.85 3.77
CA GLU A 224 8.73 1.82 2.35
C GLU A 224 7.23 2.12 2.16
N MET A 225 6.88 2.79 1.07
CA MET A 225 5.50 3.12 0.77
C MET A 225 4.99 2.28 -0.41
N LEU A 226 3.87 1.58 -0.20
CA LEU A 226 3.10 0.90 -1.23
C LEU A 226 1.78 1.62 -1.45
N MET A 227 1.22 1.53 -2.67
CA MET A 227 -0.12 2.04 -2.96
C MET A 227 -0.77 1.30 -4.12
N TRP A 228 -2.09 1.27 -4.15
CA TRP A 228 -2.84 0.96 -5.35
C TRP A 228 -2.56 2.02 -6.40
N SER A 229 -2.41 1.65 -7.64
CA SER A 229 -1.86 2.54 -8.66
C SER A 229 -2.79 2.78 -9.85
N ASP A 230 -4.06 2.42 -9.73
CA ASP A 230 -5.09 2.62 -10.75
C ASP A 230 -5.18 4.08 -11.20
N ARG A 231 -5.13 5.03 -10.28
CA ARG A 231 -5.24 6.46 -10.61
C ARG A 231 -4.09 7.01 -11.46
N PHE A 232 -2.95 6.32 -11.52
CA PHE A 232 -1.83 6.67 -12.40
C PHE A 232 -1.91 6.08 -13.81
N ILE A 233 -2.91 5.23 -14.08
CA ILE A 233 -3.12 4.60 -15.39
C ILE A 233 -4.09 5.46 -16.19
N ASP A 234 -3.67 5.91 -17.36
CA ASP A 234 -4.52 6.62 -18.31
C ASP A 234 -5.48 5.63 -18.98
N GLY A 235 -6.76 5.68 -18.62
CA GLY A 235 -7.76 4.72 -19.06
C GLY A 235 -8.05 4.79 -20.56
N GLU A 236 -8.05 5.98 -21.15
CA GLU A 236 -8.25 6.15 -22.60
C GLU A 236 -7.08 5.56 -23.39
N LYS A 237 -5.85 5.83 -22.92
CA LYS A 237 -4.63 5.37 -23.59
C LYS A 237 -4.44 3.86 -23.53
N TYR A 238 -4.80 3.23 -22.40
CA TYR A 238 -4.49 1.82 -22.13
C TYR A 238 -5.72 0.91 -22.21
N ASP A 239 -6.88 1.44 -22.57
CA ASP A 239 -8.14 0.70 -22.70
C ASP A 239 -8.53 -0.03 -21.40
N PHE A 240 -8.51 0.71 -20.28
CA PHE A 240 -9.03 0.27 -19.00
C PHE A 240 -10.25 1.10 -18.59
N GLY A 241 -11.21 0.46 -17.92
CA GLY A 241 -12.38 1.14 -17.35
C GLY A 241 -12.02 2.03 -16.15
N GLU A 242 -12.98 2.87 -15.75
CA GLU A 242 -12.78 3.88 -14.69
C GLU A 242 -12.35 3.32 -13.32
N TRP A 243 -12.68 2.06 -13.04
CA TRP A 243 -12.25 1.41 -11.81
C TRP A 243 -10.74 1.15 -11.80
N GLN A 244 -10.23 0.50 -12.84
CA GLN A 244 -8.83 0.09 -12.95
C GLN A 244 -7.89 1.18 -13.46
N SER A 245 -8.42 2.39 -13.72
CA SER A 245 -7.66 3.48 -14.31
C SER A 245 -8.30 4.85 -14.05
N SER A 246 -7.61 5.91 -14.43
CA SER A 246 -8.10 7.28 -14.36
C SER A 246 -8.73 7.71 -15.68
N LEU A 247 -10.00 8.08 -15.64
CA LEU A 247 -10.71 8.84 -16.69
C LEU A 247 -11.02 10.27 -16.26
N ASN A 248 -10.61 10.66 -15.04
CA ASN A 248 -10.89 11.95 -14.39
C ASN A 248 -9.68 12.90 -14.35
N GLY A 249 -8.66 12.67 -15.19
CA GLY A 249 -7.51 13.58 -15.33
C GLY A 249 -6.42 13.42 -14.27
N ILE A 250 -6.45 12.39 -13.40
CA ILE A 250 -5.43 12.17 -12.37
C ILE A 250 -4.15 11.53 -12.95
N ALA A 251 -4.22 10.74 -14.03
CA ALA A 251 -3.09 9.96 -14.53
C ALA A 251 -1.76 10.72 -14.70
N PRO A 252 -1.72 12.02 -15.10
CA PRO A 252 -0.46 12.77 -15.17
C PRO A 252 0.27 12.93 -13.83
N ALA A 253 -0.38 12.69 -12.69
CA ALA A 253 0.25 12.72 -11.36
C ALA A 253 1.43 11.75 -11.24
N ILE A 254 1.46 10.69 -12.07
CA ILE A 254 2.56 9.71 -12.10
C ILE A 254 3.94 10.37 -12.30
N ASP A 255 4.02 11.48 -13.00
CA ASP A 255 5.27 12.18 -13.24
C ASP A 255 5.63 13.22 -12.16
N MET A 256 4.78 13.34 -11.12
CA MET A 256 4.93 14.28 -10.01
C MET A 256 5.24 13.60 -8.67
N VAL A 257 5.41 12.28 -8.65
CA VAL A 257 5.63 11.50 -7.43
C VAL A 257 6.98 10.76 -7.43
N PRO A 258 7.54 10.43 -6.25
CA PRO A 258 8.80 9.71 -6.13
C PRO A 258 8.78 8.31 -6.76
N ARG A 259 9.92 7.88 -7.34
CA ARG A 259 10.02 6.63 -8.10
C ARG A 259 10.30 5.40 -7.22
N ASP A 260 10.62 5.58 -5.96
CA ASP A 260 10.85 4.50 -4.99
C ASP A 260 9.56 4.00 -4.31
N ILE A 261 8.39 4.60 -4.61
CA ILE A 261 7.08 4.06 -4.24
C ILE A 261 6.86 2.72 -4.96
N ILE A 262 6.30 1.74 -4.26
CA ILE A 262 5.90 0.46 -4.83
C ILE A 262 4.48 0.60 -5.37
N MET A 263 4.32 0.40 -6.69
CA MET A 263 3.05 0.47 -7.39
C MET A 263 2.37 -0.90 -7.40
N CYS A 264 1.13 -0.95 -6.96
CA CYS A 264 0.30 -2.15 -6.94
C CYS A 264 -0.85 -2.02 -7.96
N PRO A 265 -0.59 -2.17 -9.28
CA PRO A 265 -1.67 -2.18 -10.27
C PRO A 265 -2.51 -3.45 -10.10
N TRP A 266 -3.83 -3.28 -10.03
CA TRP A 266 -4.75 -4.40 -9.90
C TRP A 266 -5.55 -4.61 -11.19
N HIS A 267 -5.65 -5.89 -11.63
CA HIS A 267 -6.34 -6.28 -12.84
C HIS A 267 -7.07 -7.59 -12.61
N TYR A 268 -8.39 -7.57 -12.82
CA TYR A 268 -9.30 -8.67 -12.48
C TYR A 268 -9.94 -9.33 -13.69
N GLU A 269 -9.57 -8.88 -14.89
CA GLU A 269 -10.04 -9.40 -16.15
C GLU A 269 -8.98 -10.27 -16.84
N ASP A 270 -9.40 -11.35 -17.48
CA ASP A 270 -8.53 -12.14 -18.35
C ASP A 270 -8.18 -11.37 -19.63
N ARG A 271 -6.92 -10.93 -19.75
CA ARG A 271 -6.41 -10.12 -20.85
C ARG A 271 -5.14 -10.71 -21.43
N LYS A 272 -4.92 -10.51 -22.72
CA LYS A 272 -3.67 -10.92 -23.38
C LYS A 272 -2.46 -10.08 -22.95
N SER A 273 -2.70 -8.85 -22.48
CA SER A 273 -1.66 -7.92 -22.05
C SER A 273 -2.18 -6.98 -20.95
N TYR A 274 -1.26 -6.55 -20.10
CA TYR A 274 -1.49 -5.60 -19.00
C TYR A 274 -0.48 -4.46 -19.11
N PRO A 275 -0.71 -3.48 -20.03
CA PRO A 275 0.28 -2.47 -20.40
C PRO A 275 0.68 -1.53 -19.25
N SER A 276 -0.08 -1.47 -18.17
CA SER A 276 0.29 -0.74 -16.94
C SER A 276 1.59 -1.26 -16.33
N ILE A 277 1.84 -2.58 -16.38
CA ILE A 277 3.05 -3.20 -15.81
C ILE A 277 4.32 -2.66 -16.48
N PRO A 278 4.54 -2.84 -17.81
CA PRO A 278 5.72 -2.28 -18.46
C PRO A 278 5.77 -0.75 -18.39
N MET A 279 4.63 -0.06 -18.34
CA MET A 279 4.58 1.40 -18.18
C MET A 279 5.20 1.83 -16.84
N PHE A 280 4.81 1.22 -15.71
CA PHE A 280 5.38 1.54 -14.40
C PHE A 280 6.87 1.18 -14.33
N LEU A 281 7.27 0.01 -14.84
CA LEU A 281 8.67 -0.42 -14.89
C LEU A 281 9.52 0.55 -15.71
N ALA A 282 9.04 0.98 -16.89
CA ALA A 282 9.75 1.93 -17.75
C ALA A 282 9.89 3.32 -17.10
N LYS A 283 8.91 3.71 -16.27
CA LYS A 283 8.98 4.94 -15.45
C LYS A 283 9.87 4.80 -14.22
N GLY A 284 10.41 3.62 -13.97
CA GLY A 284 11.37 3.36 -12.91
C GLY A 284 10.77 2.96 -11.56
N PHE A 285 9.48 2.68 -11.48
CA PHE A 285 8.84 2.19 -10.26
C PHE A 285 9.10 0.70 -10.01
N ARG A 286 9.04 0.31 -8.74
CA ARG A 286 8.89 -1.09 -8.35
C ARG A 286 7.42 -1.47 -8.47
N VAL A 287 7.13 -2.70 -8.93
CA VAL A 287 5.76 -3.11 -9.29
C VAL A 287 5.41 -4.43 -8.61
N LEU A 288 4.24 -4.47 -7.96
CA LEU A 288 3.63 -5.65 -7.35
C LEU A 288 2.20 -5.81 -7.90
N PRO A 289 2.01 -6.43 -9.08
CA PRO A 289 0.68 -6.55 -9.70
C PRO A 289 -0.25 -7.42 -8.86
N ALA A 290 -1.53 -7.03 -8.81
CA ALA A 290 -2.55 -7.67 -8.00
C ALA A 290 -3.66 -8.30 -8.84
N SER A 291 -4.06 -9.53 -8.47
CA SER A 291 -5.20 -10.26 -9.03
C SER A 291 -6.26 -10.55 -7.97
N PHE A 292 -7.45 -10.97 -8.40
CA PHE A 292 -8.57 -11.27 -7.54
C PHE A 292 -9.08 -12.72 -7.75
N GLU A 293 -10.37 -12.96 -7.82
CA GLU A 293 -10.99 -14.30 -7.74
C GLU A 293 -11.06 -15.07 -9.05
N ASP A 294 -11.12 -14.39 -10.21
CA ASP A 294 -11.16 -15.06 -11.50
C ASP A 294 -9.84 -15.77 -11.78
N THR A 295 -9.89 -17.10 -11.77
CA THR A 295 -8.70 -17.94 -11.93
C THR A 295 -8.07 -17.85 -13.32
N SER A 296 -8.81 -17.45 -14.35
CA SER A 296 -8.28 -17.19 -15.69
C SER A 296 -7.50 -15.88 -15.70
N ALA A 297 -8.08 -14.81 -15.16
CA ALA A 297 -7.41 -13.54 -14.98
C ALA A 297 -6.14 -13.67 -14.11
N VAL A 298 -6.23 -14.44 -13.00
CA VAL A 298 -5.07 -14.73 -12.15
C VAL A 298 -3.92 -15.37 -12.95
N LYS A 299 -4.21 -16.39 -13.75
CA LYS A 299 -3.21 -17.07 -14.59
C LYS A 299 -2.60 -16.12 -15.61
N SER A 300 -3.44 -15.42 -16.37
CA SER A 300 -3.02 -14.52 -17.44
C SER A 300 -2.14 -13.37 -16.90
N LEU A 301 -2.51 -12.76 -15.76
CA LEU A 301 -1.72 -11.72 -15.14
C LEU A 301 -0.37 -12.26 -14.63
N ILE A 302 -0.35 -13.45 -13.99
CA ILE A 302 0.88 -14.09 -13.53
C ILE A 302 1.80 -14.44 -14.70
N GLU A 303 1.27 -15.02 -15.78
CA GLU A 303 2.04 -15.37 -16.97
C GLU A 303 2.61 -14.11 -17.65
N TYR A 304 1.80 -13.08 -17.81
CA TYR A 304 2.24 -11.82 -18.40
C TYR A 304 3.32 -11.11 -17.58
N ARG A 305 3.17 -11.00 -16.25
CA ARG A 305 4.19 -10.39 -15.40
C ARG A 305 5.51 -11.14 -15.43
N TYR A 306 5.44 -12.45 -15.70
CA TYR A 306 6.61 -13.32 -15.71
C TYR A 306 7.58 -12.98 -16.86
N ASP A 307 7.09 -12.37 -17.96
CA ASP A 307 7.93 -11.83 -19.03
C ASP A 307 8.87 -10.71 -18.53
N PHE A 308 8.57 -10.12 -17.38
CA PHE A 308 9.38 -9.10 -16.70
C PHE A 308 10.13 -9.64 -15.48
N ALA A 309 10.20 -10.94 -15.29
CA ALA A 309 10.79 -11.55 -14.10
C ALA A 309 12.26 -11.21 -13.89
N GLU A 310 13.03 -10.98 -14.96
CA GLU A 310 14.44 -10.57 -14.87
C GLU A 310 14.63 -9.10 -14.45
N ASN A 311 13.56 -8.31 -14.40
CA ASN A 311 13.62 -6.92 -13.94
C ASN A 311 13.59 -6.90 -12.40
N GLU A 312 14.61 -6.34 -11.77
CA GLU A 312 14.74 -6.21 -10.30
C GLU A 312 13.57 -5.43 -9.66
N LYS A 313 12.90 -4.57 -10.45
CA LYS A 313 11.75 -3.78 -10.00
C LYS A 313 10.42 -4.54 -10.08
N MET A 314 10.37 -5.71 -10.69
CA MET A 314 9.24 -6.61 -10.64
C MET A 314 9.30 -7.42 -9.34
N LEU A 315 8.59 -7.00 -8.31
CA LEU A 315 8.69 -7.60 -6.96
C LEU A 315 8.06 -8.98 -6.87
N GLY A 316 6.95 -9.22 -7.58
CA GLY A 316 6.26 -10.50 -7.47
C GLY A 316 4.79 -10.44 -7.84
N HIS A 317 3.92 -10.98 -6.99
CA HIS A 317 2.47 -11.03 -7.23
C HIS A 317 1.69 -10.87 -5.93
N LEU A 318 0.55 -10.19 -6.00
CA LEU A 318 -0.36 -9.94 -4.90
C LEU A 318 -1.74 -10.55 -5.20
N PHE A 319 -2.29 -11.30 -4.25
CA PHE A 319 -3.66 -11.80 -4.29
C PHE A 319 -4.55 -10.93 -3.41
N THR A 320 -5.61 -10.34 -3.96
CA THR A 320 -6.61 -9.61 -3.17
C THR A 320 -7.76 -10.52 -2.75
N THR A 321 -8.40 -10.21 -1.63
CA THR A 321 -9.42 -11.08 -1.01
C THR A 321 -10.75 -10.39 -0.76
N TRP A 322 -11.17 -9.49 -1.67
CA TRP A 322 -12.38 -8.68 -1.51
C TRP A 322 -13.66 -9.47 -1.21
N SER A 323 -13.81 -10.67 -1.81
CA SER A 323 -14.98 -11.55 -1.61
C SER A 323 -14.82 -12.55 -0.45
N VAL A 324 -13.69 -12.55 0.23
CA VAL A 324 -13.46 -13.44 1.38
C VAL A 324 -14.12 -12.81 2.61
N HIS A 325 -15.21 -13.42 3.09
CA HIS A 325 -16.01 -12.87 4.18
C HIS A 325 -15.59 -13.34 5.57
N ALA A 326 -14.81 -14.41 5.67
CA ALA A 326 -14.32 -14.95 6.93
C ALA A 326 -12.85 -15.36 6.79
N ILE A 327 -12.03 -15.05 7.80
CA ILE A 327 -10.58 -15.28 7.77
C ILE A 327 -10.23 -16.77 7.59
N ASP A 328 -10.97 -17.69 8.17
CA ASP A 328 -10.77 -19.12 8.05
C ASP A 328 -11.02 -19.66 6.63
N SER A 329 -11.73 -18.90 5.78
CA SER A 329 -11.95 -19.25 4.37
C SER A 329 -10.77 -18.90 3.44
N LEU A 330 -9.75 -18.18 3.90
CA LEU A 330 -8.57 -17.80 3.10
C LEU A 330 -7.89 -19.00 2.45
N LEU A 331 -7.72 -20.09 3.18
CA LEU A 331 -7.09 -21.30 2.64
C LEU A 331 -7.92 -22.01 1.57
N SER A 332 -9.22 -21.76 1.52
CA SER A 332 -10.12 -22.31 0.48
C SER A 332 -10.20 -21.41 -0.76
N PHE A 333 -9.66 -20.18 -0.70
CA PHE A 333 -9.73 -19.21 -1.78
C PHE A 333 -8.96 -19.70 -3.01
N ASN A 334 -9.70 -20.05 -4.07
CA ASN A 334 -9.17 -20.78 -5.21
C ASN A 334 -8.12 -19.97 -6.01
N ALA A 335 -8.25 -18.65 -6.04
CA ALA A 335 -7.31 -17.74 -6.71
C ALA A 335 -5.86 -17.95 -6.21
N ILE A 336 -5.67 -18.06 -4.89
CA ILE A 336 -4.34 -18.28 -4.29
C ILE A 336 -3.79 -19.64 -4.73
N LYS A 337 -4.56 -20.71 -4.62
CA LYS A 337 -4.12 -22.07 -4.99
C LYS A 337 -3.71 -22.17 -6.46
N VAL A 338 -4.55 -21.63 -7.34
CA VAL A 338 -4.30 -21.62 -8.79
C VAL A 338 -3.12 -20.73 -9.12
N GLY A 339 -3.05 -19.55 -8.52
CA GLY A 339 -1.96 -18.60 -8.71
C GLY A 339 -0.62 -19.16 -8.28
N MET A 340 -0.50 -19.67 -7.05
CA MET A 340 0.75 -20.26 -6.54
C MET A 340 1.18 -21.50 -7.36
N LYS A 341 0.26 -22.35 -7.77
CA LYS A 341 0.55 -23.45 -8.69
C LYS A 341 1.11 -22.93 -10.03
N THR A 342 0.57 -21.84 -10.56
CA THR A 342 1.04 -21.23 -11.82
C THR A 342 2.44 -20.65 -11.64
N ILE A 343 2.71 -19.95 -10.53
CA ILE A 343 4.03 -19.41 -10.19
C ILE A 343 5.06 -20.54 -10.11
N HIS A 344 4.82 -21.57 -9.31
CA HIS A 344 5.75 -22.70 -9.16
C HIS A 344 6.06 -23.39 -10.50
N ARG A 345 5.05 -23.56 -11.37
CA ARG A 345 5.23 -24.10 -12.72
C ARG A 345 6.15 -23.25 -13.58
N LEU A 346 6.04 -21.93 -13.50
CA LEU A 346 6.86 -20.99 -14.27
C LEU A 346 8.31 -20.97 -13.75
N GLU A 347 8.50 -20.93 -12.43
CA GLU A 347 9.84 -20.95 -11.81
C GLU A 347 10.59 -22.26 -12.05
N SER A 348 9.87 -23.39 -12.12
CA SER A 348 10.51 -24.70 -12.42
C SER A 348 11.06 -24.80 -13.84
N LYS A 349 10.70 -23.89 -14.76
CA LYS A 349 11.20 -23.87 -16.15
C LYS A 349 12.52 -23.08 -16.31
N ILE A 350 12.90 -22.29 -15.30
CA ILE A 350 14.13 -21.49 -15.34
C ILE A 350 15.30 -22.22 -14.68
N LYS A 351 15.01 -23.20 -13.80
CA LYS A 351 16.01 -24.10 -13.22
C LYS A 351 16.41 -25.19 -14.20
#